data_ee06bb79f71086bcaa7e4245c2ebbece
#
_entry.id   ee06bb79f71086bcaa7e4245c2ebbece
#
_cell.length_a   1.000
_cell.length_b   1.000
_cell.length_c   1.000
_cell.angle_alpha   90.00
_cell.angle_beta   90.00
_cell.angle_gamma   90.00
#
_symmetry.space_group_name_H-M   'P 1'
#
loop_
_entity.id
_entity.type
_entity.pdbx_description
1 polymer ?
#
loop_
_entity_poly.entity_id
_entity_poly.type
_entity_poly.pdbx_seq_one_letter_code
_entity_poly.pdbx_strand_id
1 'polypeptide(L)'
;YRYGQMQFRAVKAAALGYRLEITNSVRLSDEYLWGISEVPSSWPEAALQAQAIASRTYALNKAGIYRAACDCDLYGEISDQSFLGFAKETEKGWGQFWKLAVTNTAGLTITQQGMPIAAYFTSSTGGLTETAINAWGTEKTHTQTVADPASLDPGMNPRFYQWDRTITQASVAAAFALPDVVTLEIVGKNPSGTVATIRATSSTGVTRTLRGETFRSRTVIPSAYFDLVSVQNTVEPTPSASP
;
A
#
# COMPACT_ATOMS: atom_id res chain seq x y z
N TYR A 1 2.42 -13.13 -21.37
CA TYR A 1 1.36 -13.76 -20.58
C TYR A 1 1.22 -15.22 -20.98
N ARG A 2 1.00 -16.10 -19.99
CA ARG A 2 0.89 -17.56 -20.22
C ARG A 2 -0.55 -18.04 -20.00
N TYR A 3 -1.29 -17.37 -19.14
CA TYR A 3 -2.63 -17.76 -18.72
C TYR A 3 -3.66 -16.68 -19.04
N GLY A 4 -4.93 -17.10 -19.07
CA GLY A 4 -6.07 -16.23 -19.22
C GLY A 4 -6.34 -15.78 -20.66
N GLN A 5 -7.16 -14.76 -20.77
CA GLN A 5 -7.54 -14.13 -22.03
C GLN A 5 -7.16 -12.66 -21.98
N MET A 6 -6.45 -12.20 -23.02
CA MET A 6 -6.00 -10.83 -23.14
C MET A 6 -6.98 -10.02 -23.99
N GLN A 7 -7.44 -8.90 -23.44
CA GLN A 7 -8.20 -7.89 -24.16
C GLN A 7 -7.30 -6.66 -24.39
N PHE A 8 -7.32 -6.14 -25.60
CA PHE A 8 -6.60 -4.94 -26.00
C PHE A 8 -7.60 -3.89 -26.46
N ARG A 9 -7.57 -2.73 -25.85
CA ARG A 9 -8.49 -1.63 -26.17
C ARG A 9 -7.72 -0.32 -26.36
N ALA A 10 -7.96 0.35 -27.51
CA ALA A 10 -7.47 1.71 -27.69
C ALA A 10 -8.42 2.68 -27.00
N VAL A 11 -7.92 3.42 -25.99
CA VAL A 11 -8.72 4.40 -25.25
C VAL A 11 -8.15 5.81 -25.45
N LYS A 12 -9.04 6.80 -25.59
CA LYS A 12 -8.65 8.19 -25.77
C LYS A 12 -8.09 8.74 -24.45
N ALA A 13 -6.89 9.28 -24.48
CA ALA A 13 -6.25 9.94 -23.33
C ALA A 13 -6.12 11.44 -23.62
N ALA A 14 -6.59 12.28 -22.71
CA ALA A 14 -6.73 13.72 -22.92
C ALA A 14 -5.44 14.44 -23.38
N ALA A 15 -4.28 14.02 -22.88
CA ALA A 15 -2.99 14.65 -23.17
C ALA A 15 -2.13 13.90 -24.23
N LEU A 16 -2.42 12.62 -24.50
CA LEU A 16 -1.55 11.72 -25.26
C LEU A 16 -2.19 11.16 -26.54
N GLY A 17 -3.39 11.62 -26.90
CA GLY A 17 -4.17 11.06 -28.03
C GLY A 17 -4.81 9.73 -27.65
N TYR A 18 -4.19 8.60 -28.00
CA TYR A 18 -4.67 7.27 -27.65
C TYR A 18 -3.62 6.50 -26.85
N ARG A 19 -4.10 5.70 -25.90
CA ARG A 19 -3.29 4.70 -25.18
C ARG A 19 -3.87 3.31 -25.41
N LEU A 20 -3.01 2.30 -25.33
CA LEU A 20 -3.43 0.91 -25.33
C LEU A 20 -3.74 0.50 -23.87
N GLU A 21 -4.94 0.08 -23.62
CA GLU A 21 -5.37 -0.55 -22.37
C GLU A 21 -5.36 -2.06 -22.56
N ILE A 22 -4.76 -2.77 -21.60
CA ILE A 22 -4.60 -4.21 -21.66
C ILE A 22 -5.22 -4.81 -20.41
N THR A 23 -6.23 -5.62 -20.58
CA THR A 23 -6.89 -6.35 -19.49
C THR A 23 -6.68 -7.85 -19.68
N ASN A 24 -6.32 -8.55 -18.59
CA ASN A 24 -6.14 -9.99 -18.59
C ASN A 24 -7.21 -10.65 -17.71
N SER A 25 -8.06 -11.47 -18.30
CA SER A 25 -9.03 -12.29 -17.57
C SER A 25 -8.41 -13.61 -17.19
N VAL A 26 -8.23 -13.85 -15.89
CA VAL A 26 -7.57 -15.04 -15.32
C VAL A 26 -8.47 -15.71 -14.28
N ARG A 27 -8.31 -17.03 -14.09
CA ARG A 27 -8.99 -17.75 -13.00
C ARG A 27 -8.36 -17.33 -11.66
N LEU A 28 -9.22 -16.94 -10.72
CA LEU A 28 -8.77 -16.44 -9.42
C LEU A 28 -8.06 -17.51 -8.59
N SER A 29 -8.57 -18.73 -8.57
CA SER A 29 -8.12 -19.82 -7.70
C SER A 29 -6.67 -20.26 -7.91
N ASP A 30 -6.17 -20.07 -9.12
CA ASP A 30 -4.84 -20.53 -9.55
C ASP A 30 -4.10 -19.47 -10.37
N GLU A 31 -4.50 -19.17 -11.60
CA GLU A 31 -3.76 -18.32 -12.54
C GLU A 31 -3.49 -16.92 -11.99
N TYR A 32 -4.47 -16.32 -11.29
CA TYR A 32 -4.28 -15.03 -10.63
C TYR A 32 -3.33 -15.18 -9.43
N LEU A 33 -3.62 -16.11 -8.52
CA LEU A 33 -2.83 -16.26 -7.29
C LEU A 33 -1.40 -16.70 -7.57
N TRP A 34 -1.15 -17.57 -8.57
CA TRP A 34 0.21 -17.93 -8.96
C TRP A 34 1.03 -16.73 -9.42
N GLY A 35 0.38 -15.72 -10.01
CA GLY A 35 1.03 -14.50 -10.48
C GLY A 35 1.20 -13.39 -9.43
N ILE A 36 0.63 -13.55 -8.23
CA ILE A 36 0.76 -12.55 -7.16
C ILE A 36 2.18 -12.54 -6.61
N SER A 37 2.77 -11.34 -6.49
CA SER A 37 4.16 -11.12 -6.11
C SER A 37 4.32 -10.12 -4.96
N GLU A 38 3.53 -10.31 -3.91
CA GLU A 38 3.60 -9.46 -2.70
C GLU A 38 4.78 -9.83 -1.80
N VAL A 39 5.18 -11.10 -1.81
CA VAL A 39 6.26 -11.63 -0.98
C VAL A 39 7.25 -12.44 -1.81
N PRO A 40 8.54 -12.51 -1.43
CA PRO A 40 9.50 -13.41 -2.06
C PRO A 40 9.09 -14.88 -1.88
N SER A 41 9.16 -15.68 -2.95
CA SER A 41 8.80 -17.10 -2.89
C SER A 41 9.78 -17.96 -2.05
N SER A 42 10.88 -17.37 -1.61
CA SER A 42 11.86 -18.00 -0.70
C SER A 42 11.51 -17.89 0.78
N TRP A 43 10.39 -17.24 1.12
CA TRP A 43 9.95 -17.13 2.50
C TRP A 43 9.49 -18.47 3.08
N PRO A 44 9.43 -18.61 4.43
CA PRO A 44 8.91 -19.82 5.08
C PRO A 44 7.51 -20.20 4.60
N GLU A 45 7.23 -21.49 4.49
CA GLU A 45 5.97 -22.03 3.96
C GLU A 45 4.73 -21.42 4.65
N ALA A 46 4.74 -21.33 5.98
CA ALA A 46 3.62 -20.75 6.73
C ALA A 46 3.33 -19.29 6.35
N ALA A 47 4.38 -18.50 6.09
CA ALA A 47 4.22 -17.12 5.63
C ALA A 47 3.66 -17.04 4.20
N LEU A 48 4.13 -17.93 3.31
CA LEU A 48 3.59 -18.05 1.95
C LEU A 48 2.11 -18.46 1.96
N GLN A 49 1.74 -19.42 2.81
CA GLN A 49 0.36 -19.89 2.97
C GLN A 49 -0.54 -18.77 3.52
N ALA A 50 -0.09 -18.05 4.55
CA ALA A 50 -0.82 -16.90 5.10
C ALA A 50 -1.06 -15.82 4.04
N GLN A 51 -0.03 -15.48 3.26
CA GLN A 51 -0.15 -14.51 2.17
C GLN A 51 -1.09 -15.02 1.06
N ALA A 52 -1.04 -16.30 0.71
CA ALA A 52 -1.93 -16.87 -0.31
C ALA A 52 -3.41 -16.79 0.12
N ILE A 53 -3.71 -17.05 1.40
CA ILE A 53 -5.06 -16.91 1.99
C ILE A 53 -5.48 -15.44 1.98
N ALA A 54 -4.61 -14.52 2.43
CA ALA A 54 -4.90 -13.09 2.45
C ALA A 54 -5.14 -12.54 1.03
N SER A 55 -4.28 -12.88 0.07
CA SER A 55 -4.39 -12.44 -1.32
C SER A 55 -5.65 -12.96 -2.00
N ARG A 56 -6.01 -14.23 -1.76
CA ARG A 56 -7.26 -14.82 -2.25
C ARG A 56 -8.48 -14.11 -1.68
N THR A 57 -8.47 -13.86 -0.38
CA THR A 57 -9.57 -13.19 0.31
C THR A 57 -9.75 -11.77 -0.17
N TYR A 58 -8.67 -11.02 -0.32
CA TYR A 58 -8.68 -9.66 -0.87
C TYR A 58 -9.25 -9.64 -2.29
N ALA A 59 -8.77 -10.54 -3.15
CA ALA A 59 -9.25 -10.62 -4.52
C ALA A 59 -10.75 -10.98 -4.60
N LEU A 60 -11.22 -11.94 -3.79
CA LEU A 60 -12.64 -12.30 -3.71
C LEU A 60 -13.51 -11.13 -3.22
N ASN A 61 -13.02 -10.35 -2.26
CA ASN A 61 -13.73 -9.17 -1.78
C ASN A 61 -13.90 -8.09 -2.86
N LYS A 62 -12.98 -8.05 -3.84
CA LYS A 62 -12.97 -7.08 -4.95
C LYS A 62 -13.58 -7.61 -6.24
N ALA A 63 -13.63 -8.93 -6.42
CA ALA A 63 -14.14 -9.55 -7.65
C ALA A 63 -15.60 -9.13 -7.93
N GLY A 64 -15.86 -8.78 -9.18
CA GLY A 64 -17.16 -8.28 -9.63
C GLY A 64 -17.42 -6.79 -9.34
N ILE A 65 -16.46 -6.08 -8.73
CA ILE A 65 -16.53 -4.62 -8.57
C ILE A 65 -15.83 -3.97 -9.77
N TYR A 66 -16.57 -3.84 -10.86
CA TYR A 66 -16.05 -3.30 -12.11
C TYR A 66 -15.57 -1.86 -11.99
N ARG A 67 -14.36 -1.61 -12.52
CA ARG A 67 -13.72 -0.29 -12.60
C ARG A 67 -13.59 0.14 -14.05
N ALA A 68 -14.40 1.11 -14.45
CA ALA A 68 -14.40 1.65 -15.81
C ALA A 68 -13.05 2.28 -16.23
N ALA A 69 -12.24 2.73 -15.27
CA ALA A 69 -10.94 3.36 -15.53
C ALA A 69 -9.89 2.40 -16.09
N CYS A 70 -10.02 1.10 -15.86
CA CYS A 70 -9.11 0.07 -16.35
C CYS A 70 -9.81 -1.07 -17.09
N ASP A 71 -11.16 -1.02 -17.22
CA ASP A 71 -11.95 -2.14 -17.71
C ASP A 71 -11.62 -3.45 -16.95
N CYS A 72 -11.52 -3.37 -15.62
CA CYS A 72 -11.07 -4.46 -14.78
C CYS A 72 -11.71 -4.45 -13.39
N ASP A 73 -11.60 -5.55 -12.64
CA ASP A 73 -11.97 -5.64 -11.22
C ASP A 73 -10.79 -5.23 -10.31
N LEU A 74 -9.56 -5.55 -10.73
CA LEU A 74 -8.33 -5.35 -9.95
C LEU A 74 -7.22 -4.77 -10.84
N TYR A 75 -6.45 -3.85 -10.29
CA TYR A 75 -5.18 -3.44 -10.89
C TYR A 75 -4.09 -4.48 -10.60
N GLY A 76 -3.22 -4.75 -11.57
CA GLY A 76 -2.08 -5.66 -11.43
C GLY A 76 -0.85 -5.02 -10.80
N GLU A 77 -1.04 -3.98 -9.99
CA GLU A 77 0.02 -3.18 -9.36
C GLU A 77 -0.32 -2.89 -7.89
N ILE A 78 0.55 -2.15 -7.19
CA ILE A 78 0.43 -1.85 -5.75
C ILE A 78 -0.86 -1.12 -5.34
N SER A 79 -1.65 -0.63 -6.30
CA SER A 79 -2.98 -0.06 -6.03
C SER A 79 -3.99 -1.11 -5.52
N ASP A 80 -3.79 -2.38 -5.88
CA ASP A 80 -4.49 -3.54 -5.34
C ASP A 80 -3.47 -4.61 -4.91
N GLN A 81 -2.96 -5.41 -5.85
CA GLN A 81 -1.96 -6.44 -5.57
C GLN A 81 -0.94 -6.53 -6.72
N SER A 82 0.34 -6.58 -6.37
CA SER A 82 1.41 -6.77 -7.35
C SER A 82 1.24 -8.09 -8.09
N PHE A 83 1.00 -8.02 -9.39
CA PHE A 83 0.78 -9.18 -10.25
C PHE A 83 1.86 -9.26 -11.34
N LEU A 84 2.76 -10.21 -11.23
CA LEU A 84 3.82 -10.48 -12.22
C LEU A 84 3.45 -11.59 -13.20
N GLY A 85 2.33 -12.27 -12.98
CA GLY A 85 1.90 -13.40 -13.79
C GLY A 85 2.95 -14.52 -13.79
N PHE A 86 3.23 -15.11 -14.96
CA PHE A 86 4.13 -16.26 -15.07
C PHE A 86 5.56 -16.00 -14.55
N ALA A 87 6.03 -14.75 -14.53
CA ALA A 87 7.36 -14.42 -14.00
C ALA A 87 7.49 -14.79 -12.51
N LYS A 88 6.40 -14.74 -11.75
CA LYS A 88 6.38 -15.18 -10.34
C LYS A 88 6.65 -16.68 -10.20
N GLU A 89 6.16 -17.50 -11.10
CA GLU A 89 6.34 -18.95 -11.05
C GLU A 89 7.79 -19.38 -11.32
N THR A 90 8.56 -18.54 -12.01
CA THR A 90 9.96 -18.78 -12.35
C THR A 90 10.94 -18.00 -11.46
N GLU A 91 10.46 -17.34 -10.41
CA GLU A 91 11.24 -16.48 -9.53
C GLU A 91 12.46 -17.22 -8.95
N LYS A 92 13.65 -17.00 -9.51
CA LYS A 92 14.95 -17.53 -9.01
C LYS A 92 14.93 -19.01 -8.59
N GLY A 93 14.07 -19.83 -9.21
CA GLY A 93 13.88 -21.23 -8.84
C GLY A 93 12.99 -21.48 -7.61
N TRP A 94 12.52 -20.42 -6.93
CA TRP A 94 11.67 -20.52 -5.74
C TRP A 94 10.17 -20.49 -6.04
N GLY A 95 9.75 -20.08 -7.23
CA GLY A 95 8.35 -19.88 -7.60
C GLY A 95 7.45 -21.09 -7.36
N GLN A 96 8.01 -22.30 -7.41
CA GLN A 96 7.29 -23.54 -7.08
C GLN A 96 6.76 -23.58 -5.64
N PHE A 97 7.46 -22.97 -4.67
CA PHE A 97 7.01 -22.92 -3.26
C PHE A 97 5.81 -22.01 -3.10
N TRP A 98 5.78 -20.90 -3.84
CA TRP A 98 4.60 -20.05 -3.89
C TRP A 98 3.39 -20.77 -4.47
N LYS A 99 3.57 -21.47 -5.61
CA LYS A 99 2.49 -22.28 -6.20
C LYS A 99 1.99 -23.36 -5.25
N LEU A 100 2.91 -24.04 -4.54
CA LEU A 100 2.55 -25.04 -3.55
C LEU A 100 1.74 -24.42 -2.40
N ALA A 101 2.14 -23.27 -1.88
CA ALA A 101 1.41 -22.56 -0.84
C ALA A 101 -0.01 -22.20 -1.28
N VAL A 102 -0.19 -21.71 -2.51
CA VAL A 102 -1.50 -21.43 -3.11
C VAL A 102 -2.35 -22.70 -3.19
N THR A 103 -1.75 -23.81 -3.63
CA THR A 103 -2.43 -25.11 -3.78
C THR A 103 -2.82 -25.70 -2.42
N ASN A 104 -1.90 -25.71 -1.45
CA ASN A 104 -2.13 -26.27 -0.12
C ASN A 104 -3.18 -25.49 0.69
N THR A 105 -3.45 -24.23 0.30
CA THR A 105 -4.47 -23.38 0.91
C THR A 105 -5.71 -23.21 0.02
N ALA A 106 -5.91 -24.08 -0.97
CA ALA A 106 -7.03 -23.98 -1.89
C ALA A 106 -8.37 -23.91 -1.12
N GLY A 107 -9.25 -22.98 -1.52
CA GLY A 107 -10.55 -22.76 -0.89
C GLY A 107 -10.53 -22.04 0.46
N LEU A 108 -9.36 -21.85 1.10
CA LEU A 108 -9.28 -21.15 2.39
C LEU A 108 -9.37 -19.63 2.17
N THR A 109 -10.27 -19.00 2.93
CA THR A 109 -10.50 -17.54 2.92
C THR A 109 -10.78 -17.05 4.33
N ILE A 110 -10.54 -15.77 4.57
CA ILE A 110 -10.89 -15.10 5.82
C ILE A 110 -12.25 -14.45 5.65
N THR A 111 -13.20 -14.83 6.49
CA THR A 111 -14.57 -14.31 6.39
C THR A 111 -15.04 -13.66 7.68
N GLN A 112 -15.94 -12.69 7.54
CA GLN A 112 -16.72 -12.14 8.62
C GLN A 112 -18.19 -12.23 8.21
N GLN A 113 -19.02 -12.83 9.07
CA GLN A 113 -20.44 -13.06 8.78
C GLN A 113 -20.68 -13.79 7.43
N GLY A 114 -19.80 -14.74 7.10
CA GLY A 114 -19.87 -15.52 5.85
C GLY A 114 -19.37 -14.82 4.59
N MET A 115 -18.97 -13.56 4.67
CA MET A 115 -18.46 -12.80 3.53
C MET A 115 -16.94 -12.61 3.59
N PRO A 116 -16.20 -12.74 2.46
CA PRO A 116 -14.78 -12.43 2.42
C PRO A 116 -14.50 -11.00 2.88
N ILE A 117 -13.56 -10.82 3.79
CA ILE A 117 -13.14 -9.50 4.27
C ILE A 117 -12.22 -8.81 3.26
N ALA A 118 -12.05 -7.48 3.39
CA ALA A 118 -10.93 -6.78 2.76
C ALA A 118 -9.65 -7.11 3.56
N ALA A 119 -8.97 -8.21 3.21
CA ALA A 119 -7.82 -8.72 3.93
C ALA A 119 -6.58 -7.86 3.64
N TYR A 120 -6.42 -6.76 4.36
CA TYR A 120 -5.26 -5.87 4.26
C TYR A 120 -4.02 -6.52 4.85
N PHE A 121 -2.86 -6.21 4.26
CA PHE A 121 -1.55 -6.65 4.73
C PHE A 121 -0.51 -5.54 4.55
N THR A 122 0.59 -5.62 5.28
CA THR A 122 1.69 -4.66 5.23
C THR A 122 3.02 -5.36 5.50
N SER A 123 4.13 -4.77 5.06
CA SER A 123 5.47 -5.30 5.30
C SER A 123 5.96 -5.07 6.74
N SER A 124 5.40 -4.10 7.45
CA SER A 124 5.77 -3.77 8.83
C SER A 124 4.70 -2.88 9.44
N THR A 125 4.34 -3.16 10.68
CA THR A 125 3.34 -2.41 11.44
C THR A 125 3.96 -1.37 12.36
N GLY A 126 5.27 -1.45 12.61
CA GLY A 126 5.93 -0.65 13.66
C GLY A 126 5.66 -1.15 15.08
N GLY A 127 5.22 -2.42 15.22
CA GLY A 127 4.97 -3.08 16.51
C GLY A 127 3.50 -3.26 16.89
N LEU A 128 2.59 -2.51 16.26
CA LEU A 128 1.14 -2.61 16.45
C LEU A 128 0.43 -2.46 15.10
N THR A 129 -0.53 -3.34 14.81
CA THR A 129 -1.36 -3.17 13.61
C THR A 129 -2.26 -1.94 13.73
N GLU A 130 -2.66 -1.37 12.59
CA GLU A 130 -3.52 -0.19 12.55
C GLU A 130 -4.95 -0.55 12.13
N THR A 131 -5.92 0.16 12.67
CA THR A 131 -7.31 0.04 12.24
C THR A 131 -7.58 0.82 10.95
N ALA A 132 -8.54 0.36 10.16
CA ALA A 132 -8.91 1.04 8.92
C ALA A 132 -9.49 2.45 9.15
N ILE A 133 -10.17 2.66 10.27
CA ILE A 133 -10.70 3.99 10.63
C ILE A 133 -9.58 5.00 10.88
N ASN A 134 -8.51 4.58 11.55
CA ASN A 134 -7.35 5.44 11.80
C ASN A 134 -6.54 5.67 10.52
N ALA A 135 -6.27 4.61 9.74
CA ALA A 135 -5.49 4.71 8.51
C ALA A 135 -6.20 5.54 7.43
N TRP A 136 -7.46 5.21 7.13
CA TRP A 136 -8.16 5.75 5.95
C TRP A 136 -9.46 6.50 6.25
N GLY A 137 -9.90 6.52 7.52
CA GLY A 137 -11.14 7.20 7.91
C GLY A 137 -12.42 6.43 7.62
N THR A 138 -12.32 5.15 7.25
CA THR A 138 -13.45 4.25 7.01
C THR A 138 -13.39 3.09 7.97
N GLU A 139 -14.43 2.87 8.73
CA GLU A 139 -14.49 1.75 9.67
C GLU A 139 -14.56 0.41 8.92
N LYS A 140 -13.77 -0.55 9.42
CA LYS A 140 -13.81 -1.96 9.03
C LYS A 140 -13.70 -2.79 10.30
N THR A 141 -14.80 -3.38 10.72
CA THR A 141 -14.94 -4.07 12.01
C THR A 141 -13.98 -5.25 12.19
N HIS A 142 -13.42 -5.79 11.11
CA HIS A 142 -12.40 -6.85 11.13
C HIS A 142 -10.97 -6.33 11.35
N THR A 143 -10.73 -5.01 11.30
CA THR A 143 -9.41 -4.43 11.54
C THR A 143 -9.26 -4.07 13.02
N GLN A 144 -8.17 -4.53 13.63
CA GLN A 144 -7.91 -4.36 15.06
C GLN A 144 -6.47 -3.91 15.28
N THR A 145 -6.22 -3.26 16.42
CA THR A 145 -4.87 -2.97 16.88
C THR A 145 -4.38 -4.16 17.69
N VAL A 146 -3.43 -4.90 17.14
CA VAL A 146 -2.84 -6.12 17.72
C VAL A 146 -1.34 -5.98 17.77
N ALA A 147 -0.71 -6.51 18.84
CA ALA A 147 0.75 -6.51 18.95
C ALA A 147 1.41 -7.34 17.85
N ASP A 148 2.43 -6.77 17.23
CA ASP A 148 3.25 -7.38 16.19
C ASP A 148 4.75 -7.13 16.48
N PRO A 149 5.30 -7.83 17.49
CA PRO A 149 6.71 -7.67 17.86
C PRO A 149 7.67 -8.07 16.74
N ALA A 150 7.26 -8.93 15.81
CA ALA A 150 8.07 -9.34 14.67
C ALA A 150 8.44 -8.17 13.74
N SER A 151 7.60 -7.15 13.66
CA SER A 151 7.89 -5.92 12.90
C SER A 151 9.11 -5.16 13.43
N LEU A 152 9.43 -5.29 14.71
CA LEU A 152 10.53 -4.61 15.39
C LEU A 152 11.78 -5.49 15.54
N ASP A 153 11.70 -6.75 15.14
CA ASP A 153 12.82 -7.69 15.21
C ASP A 153 13.73 -7.56 13.97
N PRO A 154 15.00 -7.19 14.11
CA PRO A 154 15.92 -7.05 12.99
C PRO A 154 16.19 -8.38 12.26
N GLY A 155 16.05 -9.52 12.92
CA GLY A 155 16.22 -10.83 12.32
C GLY A 155 15.00 -11.24 11.46
N MET A 156 13.80 -10.85 11.89
CA MET A 156 12.54 -11.17 11.19
C MET A 156 12.16 -10.11 10.15
N ASN A 157 12.48 -8.84 10.40
CA ASN A 157 12.16 -7.74 9.52
C ASN A 157 13.38 -6.83 9.25
N PRO A 158 14.47 -7.35 8.68
CA PRO A 158 15.75 -6.63 8.55
C PRO A 158 15.65 -5.34 7.72
N ARG A 159 14.62 -5.23 6.88
CA ARG A 159 14.44 -4.08 5.99
C ARG A 159 13.68 -2.93 6.62
N PHE A 160 12.72 -3.21 7.50
CA PHE A 160 11.76 -2.22 7.99
C PHE A 160 11.59 -2.19 9.51
N TYR A 161 12.39 -2.96 10.28
CA TYR A 161 12.38 -2.84 11.76
C TYR A 161 12.77 -1.42 12.20
N GLN A 162 13.65 -0.77 11.42
CA GLN A 162 14.01 0.63 11.52
C GLN A 162 14.31 1.17 10.12
N TRP A 163 13.91 2.39 9.83
CA TRP A 163 14.18 3.02 8.55
C TRP A 163 14.29 4.54 8.68
N ASP A 164 15.14 5.14 7.83
CA ASP A 164 15.27 6.57 7.64
C ASP A 164 14.99 6.94 6.18
N ARG A 165 14.38 8.09 5.96
CA ARG A 165 14.15 8.65 4.64
C ARG A 165 14.30 10.17 4.67
N THR A 166 15.06 10.68 3.74
CA THR A 166 15.10 12.12 3.45
C THR A 166 14.07 12.43 2.37
N ILE A 167 13.18 13.37 2.65
CA ILE A 167 12.16 13.85 1.72
C ILE A 167 12.47 15.31 1.42
N THR A 168 12.48 15.68 0.14
CA THR A 168 12.73 17.06 -0.25
C THR A 168 11.56 17.97 0.14
N GLN A 169 11.84 19.23 0.44
CA GLN A 169 10.82 20.25 0.70
C GLN A 169 9.79 20.34 -0.44
N ALA A 170 10.23 20.25 -1.69
CA ALA A 170 9.35 20.25 -2.86
C ALA A 170 8.37 19.05 -2.85
N SER A 171 8.83 17.86 -2.47
CA SER A 171 7.96 16.67 -2.35
C SER A 171 6.95 16.83 -1.22
N VAL A 172 7.36 17.44 -0.10
CA VAL A 172 6.44 17.75 1.00
C VAL A 172 5.41 18.78 0.56
N ALA A 173 5.83 19.88 -0.08
CA ALA A 173 4.94 20.90 -0.61
C ALA A 173 3.90 20.31 -1.59
N ALA A 174 4.35 19.46 -2.51
CA ALA A 174 3.46 18.78 -3.45
C ALA A 174 2.47 17.87 -2.72
N ALA A 175 2.91 17.12 -1.69
CA ALA A 175 2.04 16.27 -0.91
C ALA A 175 0.88 17.04 -0.25
N PHE A 176 1.13 18.25 0.23
CA PHE A 176 0.12 19.13 0.83
C PHE A 176 -0.60 20.02 -0.19
N ALA A 177 -0.22 19.99 -1.46
CA ALA A 177 -0.67 20.94 -2.49
C ALA A 177 -0.46 22.40 -2.06
N LEU A 178 0.72 22.69 -1.50
CA LEU A 178 1.21 24.02 -1.12
C LEU A 178 2.30 24.46 -2.10
N PRO A 179 2.51 25.79 -2.28
CA PRO A 179 3.60 26.28 -3.15
C PRO A 179 4.99 25.96 -2.59
N ASP A 180 5.11 25.99 -1.27
CA ASP A 180 6.30 25.65 -0.49
C ASP A 180 5.90 25.19 0.92
N VAL A 181 6.86 24.83 1.77
CA VAL A 181 6.64 24.46 3.18
C VAL A 181 7.76 25.03 4.04
N VAL A 182 7.41 25.84 5.01
CA VAL A 182 8.37 26.39 6.00
C VAL A 182 8.31 25.68 7.35
N THR A 183 7.14 25.09 7.69
CA THR A 183 7.01 24.23 8.89
C THR A 183 6.32 22.92 8.55
N LEU A 184 6.78 21.85 9.19
CA LEU A 184 6.17 20.53 9.13
C LEU A 184 6.16 19.95 10.55
N GLU A 185 5.00 19.53 11.03
CA GLU A 185 4.85 19.01 12.39
C GLU A 185 3.86 17.85 12.47
N ILE A 186 4.16 16.88 13.33
CA ILE A 186 3.21 15.83 13.70
C ILE A 186 2.28 16.42 14.76
N VAL A 187 1.00 16.53 14.43
CA VAL A 187 -0.02 17.10 15.34
C VAL A 187 -0.55 16.05 16.31
N GLY A 188 -0.59 14.79 15.88
CA GLY A 188 -1.05 13.70 16.73
C GLY A 188 -0.71 12.33 16.15
N LYS A 189 -0.66 11.34 17.05
CA LYS A 189 -0.46 9.91 16.73
C LYS A 189 -1.67 9.11 17.17
N ASN A 190 -1.91 8.00 16.48
CA ASN A 190 -2.87 6.98 16.85
C ASN A 190 -2.33 6.10 18.00
N PRO A 191 -3.17 5.33 18.69
CA PRO A 191 -2.74 4.39 19.73
C PRO A 191 -1.70 3.36 19.24
N SER A 192 -1.71 3.02 17.96
CA SER A 192 -0.70 2.17 17.30
C SER A 192 0.69 2.81 17.20
N GLY A 193 0.81 4.14 17.42
CA GLY A 193 2.01 4.93 17.19
C GLY A 193 2.14 5.50 15.79
N THR A 194 1.26 5.14 14.85
CA THR A 194 1.22 5.74 13.52
C THR A 194 0.82 7.21 13.61
N VAL A 195 1.28 8.03 12.67
CA VAL A 195 0.90 9.43 12.58
C VAL A 195 -0.58 9.54 12.21
N ALA A 196 -1.39 10.10 13.11
CA ALA A 196 -2.80 10.38 12.87
C ALA A 196 -2.97 11.60 11.97
N THR A 197 -2.25 12.68 12.31
CA THR A 197 -2.34 13.97 11.60
C THR A 197 -0.97 14.63 11.55
N ILE A 198 -0.60 15.06 10.35
CA ILE A 198 0.59 15.86 10.08
C ILE A 198 0.17 17.18 9.43
N ARG A 199 0.81 18.28 9.81
CA ARG A 199 0.50 19.65 9.38
C ARG A 199 1.71 20.29 8.72
N ALA A 200 1.47 21.01 7.62
CA ALA A 200 2.46 21.84 6.95
C ALA A 200 1.94 23.26 6.79
N THR A 201 2.84 24.23 6.89
CA THR A 201 2.55 25.66 6.67
C THR A 201 3.50 26.20 5.61
N SER A 202 2.97 26.95 4.64
CA SER A 202 3.74 27.64 3.60
C SER A 202 4.33 28.96 4.09
N SER A 203 5.26 29.54 3.32
CA SER A 203 5.84 30.87 3.57
C SER A 203 4.78 31.98 3.60
N THR A 204 3.65 31.79 2.91
CA THR A 204 2.50 32.73 2.90
C THR A 204 1.54 32.52 4.08
N GLY A 205 1.86 31.63 5.02
CA GLY A 205 1.03 31.32 6.19
C GLY A 205 -0.13 30.36 5.94
N VAL A 206 -0.28 29.84 4.71
CA VAL A 206 -1.32 28.86 4.41
C VAL A 206 -0.98 27.54 5.07
N THR A 207 -1.89 27.03 5.90
CA THR A 207 -1.73 25.77 6.64
C THR A 207 -2.64 24.69 6.08
N ARG A 208 -2.11 23.48 5.94
CA ARG A 208 -2.87 22.27 5.55
C ARG A 208 -2.49 21.06 6.41
N THR A 209 -3.46 20.17 6.60
CA THR A 209 -3.28 18.92 7.34
C THR A 209 -3.57 17.72 6.44
N LEU A 210 -2.86 16.63 6.70
CA LEU A 210 -3.08 15.33 6.08
C LEU A 210 -3.15 14.26 7.17
N ARG A 211 -3.83 13.14 6.87
CA ARG A 211 -3.65 11.88 7.60
C ARG A 211 -2.24 11.35 7.34
N GLY A 212 -1.65 10.66 8.31
CA GLY A 212 -0.32 10.04 8.16
C GLY A 212 -0.25 9.10 6.97
N GLU A 213 -1.28 8.28 6.72
CA GLU A 213 -1.33 7.38 5.55
C GLU A 213 -1.41 8.14 4.22
N THR A 214 -2.11 9.26 4.16
CA THR A 214 -2.14 10.12 2.97
C THR A 214 -0.76 10.74 2.72
N PHE A 215 -0.10 11.22 3.77
CA PHE A 215 1.26 11.72 3.68
C PHE A 215 2.23 10.64 3.22
N ARG A 216 2.19 9.44 3.84
CA ARG A 216 2.98 8.28 3.45
C ARG A 216 2.85 7.97 1.95
N SER A 217 1.63 7.85 1.46
CA SER A 217 1.36 7.51 0.06
C SER A 217 1.89 8.58 -0.91
N ARG A 218 1.72 9.85 -0.58
CA ARG A 218 2.14 10.97 -1.44
C ARG A 218 3.65 11.20 -1.45
N THR A 219 4.34 10.87 -0.35
CA THR A 219 5.80 11.03 -0.20
C THR A 219 6.56 9.71 -0.40
N VAL A 220 5.84 8.60 -0.61
CA VAL A 220 6.40 7.26 -0.87
C VAL A 220 7.35 6.79 0.24
N ILE A 221 7.04 7.10 1.51
CA ILE A 221 7.77 6.55 2.66
C ILE A 221 7.21 5.17 3.05
N PRO A 222 8.02 4.32 3.73
CA PRO A 222 7.66 2.93 4.00
C PRO A 222 6.40 2.74 4.84
N SER A 223 6.18 3.58 5.85
CA SER A 223 5.11 3.43 6.83
C SER A 223 4.59 4.78 7.30
N ALA A 224 3.36 4.81 7.85
CA ALA A 224 2.85 5.94 8.62
C ALA A 224 3.35 5.94 10.08
N TYR A 225 4.10 4.93 10.50
CA TYR A 225 4.79 4.87 11.79
C TYR A 225 6.16 5.55 11.65
N PHE A 226 6.22 6.84 11.96
CA PHE A 226 7.46 7.63 11.88
C PHE A 226 7.47 8.82 12.84
N ASP A 227 8.67 9.37 13.03
CA ASP A 227 8.92 10.66 13.67
C ASP A 227 9.71 11.58 12.71
N LEU A 228 9.65 12.88 12.96
CA LEU A 228 10.48 13.86 12.27
C LEU A 228 11.80 14.00 13.05
N VAL A 229 12.90 13.56 12.46
CA VAL A 229 14.23 13.60 13.11
C VAL A 229 14.87 14.99 12.96
N SER A 230 14.78 15.58 11.75
CA SER A 230 15.25 16.94 11.48
C SER A 230 14.41 17.57 10.38
N VAL A 231 14.14 18.86 10.50
CA VAL A 231 13.49 19.68 9.48
C VAL A 231 14.42 20.85 9.17
N GLN A 232 14.92 20.90 7.93
CA GLN A 232 15.75 22.00 7.44
C GLN A 232 14.96 22.80 6.40
N ASN A 233 14.78 24.10 6.65
CA ASN A 233 14.12 24.99 5.72
C ASN A 233 15.13 25.64 4.79
N THR A 234 14.86 25.60 3.48
CA THR A 234 15.59 26.35 2.46
C THR A 234 14.80 27.59 1.99
N VAL A 235 13.58 27.78 2.50
CA VAL A 235 12.71 28.92 2.21
C VAL A 235 12.54 29.71 3.50
N GLU A 236 12.89 31.00 3.47
CA GLU A 236 12.65 31.89 4.59
C GLU A 236 11.17 32.31 4.63
N PRO A 237 10.56 32.44 5.82
CA PRO A 237 9.21 32.97 5.95
C PRO A 237 9.18 34.40 5.40
N THR A 238 8.18 34.71 4.59
CA THR A 238 7.95 36.11 4.16
C THR A 238 7.64 36.93 5.40
N PRO A 239 8.36 38.04 5.66
CA PRO A 239 8.06 38.89 6.80
C PRO A 239 6.60 39.33 6.74
N SER A 240 5.86 39.11 7.82
CA SER A 240 4.50 39.66 7.91
C SER A 240 4.60 41.19 7.86
N ALA A 241 3.94 41.82 6.92
CA ALA A 241 3.80 43.27 6.94
C ALA A 241 3.18 43.65 8.30
N SER A 242 3.94 44.34 9.14
CA SER A 242 3.40 44.91 10.36
C SER A 242 2.33 45.94 10.00
N PRO A 243 1.22 45.99 10.72
CA PRO A 243 0.13 46.92 10.46
C PRO A 243 0.54 48.40 10.61
#